data_d6cc1bbf0167b88f5d4c742cee3ad01e
#
_entry.id   d6cc1bbf0167b88f5d4c742cee3ad01e
#
_cell.length_a   1.000
_cell.length_b   1.000
_cell.length_c   1.000
_cell.angle_alpha   90.00
_cell.angle_beta   90.00
_cell.angle_gamma   90.00
#
_symmetry.space_group_name_H-M   'P 1'
#
loop_
_entity.id
_entity.type
_entity.pdbx_description
1 polymer ?
#
loop_
_entity_poly.entity_id
_entity_poly.type
_entity_poly.pdbx_seq_one_letter_code
_entity_poly.pdbx_strand_id
1 'polypeptide(L)'
;MLNRILILSLSILFIYCEKKPNEKNESTLKDKDGNVSEYAVNFTPLSTVYKKKMSDDIEYFYNKKFNSKDFSGGFLVAKNGEILYENYSGFAYKEKRDSIKKDTPIHLASVSKVITAVTVLKLVDQDKIELDELVTEYLPEFPHKQTTVRMLLNHRSGLRNYAYFSDDKKVWNKKKNLTNQDVLTLLATKNIGLESTPGTRFGYCNTNYALLALIIEKVTEKSYPKVLQEMIFDPLGMKNTFVFDNLKDKENVCQSYKNNYLRLAFEFLDQVYGDKNIYSTPRDLLKFDLALYSEDFLSKKMKSEM
;
A
#
# COMPACT_ATOMS: atom_id res chain seq x y z
N MET A 1 -65.58 0.49 63.81
CA MET A 1 -64.18 0.89 64.16
C MET A 1 -63.30 0.62 62.96
N LEU A 2 -62.95 1.70 62.21
CA LEU A 2 -62.22 1.64 60.95
C LEU A 2 -60.78 2.01 61.20
N ASN A 3 -59.88 1.05 61.09
CA ASN A 3 -58.45 1.36 61.13
C ASN A 3 -58.01 1.89 59.76
N ARG A 4 -57.54 3.12 59.71
CA ARG A 4 -56.87 3.74 58.55
C ARG A 4 -55.39 3.38 58.61
N ILE A 5 -54.93 2.60 57.63
CA ILE A 5 -53.52 2.37 57.42
C ILE A 5 -52.99 3.51 56.52
N LEU A 6 -52.05 4.26 57.04
CA LEU A 6 -51.35 5.32 56.34
C LEU A 6 -50.19 4.69 55.54
N ILE A 7 -50.28 4.68 54.20
CA ILE A 7 -49.19 4.26 53.34
C ILE A 7 -48.31 5.44 53.04
N LEU A 8 -47.12 5.44 53.59
CA LEU A 8 -46.08 6.43 53.29
C LEU A 8 -45.37 6.01 52.00
N SER A 9 -45.63 6.73 50.90
CA SER A 9 -44.93 6.52 49.66
C SER A 9 -43.57 7.25 49.71
N LEU A 10 -42.49 6.46 49.77
CA LEU A 10 -41.12 6.93 49.69
C LEU A 10 -40.75 7.09 48.20
N SER A 11 -40.77 8.35 47.73
CA SER A 11 -40.32 8.67 46.36
C SER A 11 -38.79 8.73 46.37
N ILE A 12 -38.16 7.69 45.86
CA ILE A 12 -36.70 7.68 45.57
C ILE A 12 -36.46 8.45 44.27
N LEU A 13 -35.96 9.68 44.39
CA LEU A 13 -35.44 10.41 43.27
C LEU A 13 -34.10 9.77 42.81
N PHE A 14 -34.16 9.01 41.72
CA PHE A 14 -32.95 8.66 40.98
C PHE A 14 -32.44 9.90 40.25
N ILE A 15 -31.40 10.52 40.78
CA ILE A 15 -30.61 11.49 40.04
C ILE A 15 -29.79 10.69 39.03
N TYR A 16 -30.29 10.64 37.81
CA TYR A 16 -29.56 10.12 36.64
C TYR A 16 -28.50 11.20 36.33
N CYS A 17 -27.27 10.94 36.76
CA CYS A 17 -26.12 11.68 36.25
C CYS A 17 -25.88 11.24 34.80
N GLU A 18 -26.50 11.90 33.84
CA GLU A 18 -26.09 11.80 32.45
C GLU A 18 -24.62 12.24 32.37
N LYS A 19 -23.72 11.27 32.24
CA LYS A 19 -22.39 11.55 31.67
C LYS A 19 -22.63 12.09 30.28
N LYS A 20 -22.45 13.41 30.10
CA LYS A 20 -22.30 13.96 28.75
C LYS A 20 -21.23 13.12 28.03
N PRO A 21 -21.48 12.64 26.80
CA PRO A 21 -20.44 12.06 26.01
C PRO A 21 -19.34 13.11 25.91
N ASN A 22 -18.10 12.72 26.23
CA ASN A 22 -16.94 13.52 25.89
C ASN A 22 -17.05 13.80 24.38
N GLU A 23 -17.31 15.06 24.04
CA GLU A 23 -17.01 15.55 22.69
C GLU A 23 -15.52 15.31 22.50
N LYS A 24 -15.17 14.19 21.89
CA LYS A 24 -13.90 14.04 21.22
C LYS A 24 -13.89 15.18 20.19
N ASN A 25 -13.08 16.20 20.44
CA ASN A 25 -12.68 17.14 19.42
C ASN A 25 -12.00 16.31 18.32
N GLU A 26 -12.79 15.75 17.41
CA GLU A 26 -12.32 15.17 16.17
C GLU A 26 -11.79 16.33 15.32
N SER A 27 -10.51 16.65 15.50
CA SER A 27 -9.79 17.41 14.50
C SER A 27 -9.57 16.45 13.31
N THR A 28 -10.60 16.29 12.49
CA THR A 28 -10.49 15.62 11.22
C THR A 28 -9.42 16.36 10.41
N LEU A 29 -8.27 15.72 10.19
CA LEU A 29 -7.24 16.24 9.31
C LEU A 29 -7.84 16.32 7.90
N LYS A 30 -8.27 17.52 7.55
CA LYS A 30 -8.57 17.83 6.15
C LYS A 30 -7.23 18.06 5.45
N ASP A 31 -7.00 17.36 4.35
CA ASP A 31 -5.93 17.79 3.45
C ASP A 31 -6.25 19.19 2.90
N LYS A 32 -5.29 19.86 2.25
CA LYS A 32 -5.52 21.20 1.68
C LYS A 32 -6.65 21.23 0.64
N ASP A 33 -7.09 20.08 0.17
CA ASP A 33 -8.17 19.90 -0.81
C ASP A 33 -9.52 19.54 -0.12
N GLY A 34 -9.56 19.54 1.25
CA GLY A 34 -10.78 19.32 2.04
C GLY A 34 -11.21 17.84 2.19
N ASN A 35 -10.38 16.89 1.75
CA ASN A 35 -10.68 15.47 1.90
C ASN A 35 -10.32 15.00 3.33
N VAL A 36 -11.26 14.31 3.95
CA VAL A 36 -11.11 13.73 5.29
C VAL A 36 -10.71 12.27 5.12
N SER A 37 -9.58 11.87 5.74
CA SER A 37 -9.28 10.45 5.91
C SER A 37 -10.16 9.87 7.01
N GLU A 38 -10.69 8.68 6.79
CA GLU A 38 -11.41 7.92 7.81
C GLU A 38 -10.53 7.63 9.05
N TYR A 39 -9.21 7.64 8.85
CA TYR A 39 -8.20 7.37 9.89
C TYR A 39 -7.44 8.65 10.26
N ALA A 40 -8.07 9.48 11.09
CA ALA A 40 -7.44 10.72 11.56
C ALA A 40 -6.35 10.43 12.61
N VAL A 41 -5.19 11.05 12.44
CA VAL A 41 -4.10 11.03 13.42
C VAL A 41 -3.79 12.44 13.87
N ASN A 42 -3.81 12.67 15.18
CA ASN A 42 -3.51 13.96 15.78
C ASN A 42 -2.01 14.13 15.99
N PHE A 43 -1.37 14.93 15.16
CA PHE A 43 0.01 15.37 15.37
C PHE A 43 0.04 16.76 16.04
N THR A 44 1.09 17.02 16.81
CA THR A 44 1.34 18.37 17.30
C THR A 44 1.60 19.33 16.14
N PRO A 45 0.83 20.42 15.99
CA PRO A 45 1.03 21.39 14.92
C PRO A 45 2.44 21.99 14.95
N LEU A 46 3.02 22.21 13.77
CA LEU A 46 4.32 22.84 13.64
C LEU A 46 4.19 24.36 13.76
N SER A 47 5.13 25.01 14.45
CA SER A 47 5.16 26.49 14.52
C SER A 47 5.42 27.09 13.14
N THR A 48 4.85 28.26 12.86
CA THR A 48 5.03 28.99 11.61
C THR A 48 6.51 29.28 11.31
N VAL A 49 7.28 29.63 12.36
CA VAL A 49 8.72 29.87 12.24
C VAL A 49 9.46 28.62 11.82
N TYR A 50 9.15 27.49 12.44
CA TYR A 50 9.74 26.18 12.06
C TYR A 50 9.40 25.81 10.63
N LYS A 51 8.12 25.89 10.24
CA LYS A 51 7.66 25.57 8.89
C LYS A 51 8.39 26.39 7.84
N LYS A 52 8.45 27.72 8.04
CA LYS A 52 9.15 28.61 7.11
C LYS A 52 10.63 28.24 6.97
N LYS A 53 11.33 28.12 8.09
CA LYS A 53 12.75 27.76 8.07
C LYS A 53 12.99 26.43 7.36
N MET A 54 12.24 25.39 7.69
CA MET A 54 12.41 24.07 7.07
C MET A 54 12.04 24.07 5.61
N SER A 55 11.02 24.80 5.19
CA SER A 55 10.66 24.96 3.79
C SER A 55 11.81 25.62 3.00
N ASP A 56 12.37 26.70 3.51
CA ASP A 56 13.49 27.41 2.87
C ASP A 56 14.74 26.50 2.76
N ASP A 57 15.07 25.76 3.83
CA ASP A 57 16.21 24.81 3.85
C ASP A 57 16.01 23.65 2.86
N ILE A 58 14.80 23.09 2.78
CA ILE A 58 14.48 22.00 1.85
C ILE A 58 14.47 22.49 0.41
N GLU A 59 13.91 23.66 0.14
CA GLU A 59 13.94 24.28 -1.18
C GLU A 59 15.38 24.53 -1.66
N TYR A 60 16.24 25.08 -0.80
CA TYR A 60 17.66 25.24 -1.09
C TYR A 60 18.33 23.89 -1.43
N PHE A 61 18.06 22.84 -0.61
CA PHE A 61 18.58 21.50 -0.86
C PHE A 61 18.08 20.94 -2.20
N TYR A 62 16.78 21.07 -2.48
CA TYR A 62 16.17 20.60 -3.73
C TYR A 62 16.81 21.27 -4.93
N ASN A 63 16.91 22.60 -4.90
CA ASN A 63 17.50 23.37 -5.99
C ASN A 63 18.98 23.02 -6.23
N LYS A 64 19.73 22.73 -5.18
CA LYS A 64 21.14 22.32 -5.27
C LYS A 64 21.33 20.92 -5.82
N LYS A 65 20.41 19.98 -5.52
CA LYS A 65 20.59 18.54 -5.80
C LYS A 65 19.75 18.03 -6.97
N PHE A 66 18.55 18.57 -7.17
CA PHE A 66 17.55 18.03 -8.08
C PHE A 66 17.11 19.01 -9.18
N ASN A 67 17.48 20.28 -9.10
CA ASN A 67 17.19 21.26 -10.15
C ASN A 67 18.09 21.06 -11.39
N SER A 68 18.68 19.88 -11.54
CA SER A 68 19.29 19.43 -12.78
C SER A 68 18.20 18.91 -13.72
N LYS A 69 18.44 19.02 -15.03
CA LYS A 69 17.54 18.54 -16.07
C LYS A 69 17.28 17.00 -16.01
N ASP A 70 17.92 16.32 -15.07
CA ASP A 70 17.93 14.85 -14.97
C ASP A 70 16.91 14.30 -13.98
N PHE A 71 16.32 15.13 -13.10
CA PHE A 71 15.28 14.68 -12.19
C PHE A 71 13.91 14.72 -12.88
N SER A 72 13.22 13.57 -12.87
CA SER A 72 11.86 13.44 -13.37
C SER A 72 11.03 12.67 -12.32
N GLY A 73 10.04 13.35 -11.76
CA GLY A 73 9.21 12.76 -10.70
C GLY A 73 8.58 13.79 -9.78
N GLY A 74 7.98 13.30 -8.69
CA GLY A 74 7.47 14.13 -7.60
C GLY A 74 8.39 14.04 -6.38
N PHE A 75 8.67 15.17 -5.76
CA PHE A 75 9.41 15.28 -4.51
C PHE A 75 8.53 15.94 -3.46
N LEU A 76 8.38 15.32 -2.30
CA LEU A 76 7.56 15.81 -1.21
C LEU A 76 8.25 15.53 0.12
N VAL A 77 8.29 16.53 0.99
CA VAL A 77 8.73 16.41 2.38
C VAL A 77 7.61 16.87 3.29
N ALA A 78 7.24 16.02 4.24
CA ALA A 78 6.23 16.33 5.24
C ALA A 78 6.75 16.03 6.64
N LYS A 79 6.18 16.68 7.63
CA LYS A 79 6.39 16.40 9.05
C LYS A 79 5.10 16.64 9.82
N ASN A 80 4.76 15.74 10.74
CA ASN A 80 3.55 15.82 11.55
C ASN A 80 2.28 16.04 10.68
N GLY A 81 2.16 15.36 9.56
CA GLY A 81 1.03 15.51 8.63
C GLY A 81 1.04 16.78 7.77
N GLU A 82 1.94 17.73 8.02
CA GLU A 82 2.04 18.99 7.27
C GLU A 82 3.11 18.91 6.18
N ILE A 83 2.75 19.24 4.93
CA ILE A 83 3.69 19.32 3.82
C ILE A 83 4.55 20.58 4.01
N LEU A 84 5.86 20.38 4.10
CA LEU A 84 6.86 21.47 4.23
C LEU A 84 7.35 21.94 2.86
N TYR A 85 7.49 21.01 1.91
CA TYR A 85 7.92 21.32 0.56
C TYR A 85 7.43 20.24 -0.40
N GLU A 86 7.08 20.63 -1.62
CA GLU A 86 6.81 19.72 -2.72
C GLU A 86 7.20 20.33 -4.05
N ASN A 87 7.69 19.50 -4.96
CA ASN A 87 8.02 19.92 -6.32
C ASN A 87 7.78 18.76 -7.29
N TYR A 88 7.43 19.09 -8.52
CA TYR A 88 7.12 18.15 -9.59
C TYR A 88 7.83 18.59 -10.87
N SER A 89 8.58 17.69 -11.49
CA SER A 89 9.34 17.99 -12.69
C SER A 89 9.42 16.81 -13.65
N GLY A 90 9.82 17.08 -14.89
CA GLY A 90 9.89 16.09 -15.95
C GLY A 90 8.57 15.86 -16.66
N PHE A 91 8.52 14.80 -17.47
CA PHE A 91 7.38 14.50 -18.33
C PHE A 91 6.68 13.21 -17.92
N ALA A 92 5.37 13.30 -17.75
CA ALA A 92 4.48 12.13 -17.69
C ALA A 92 4.41 11.44 -19.07
N TYR A 93 4.30 12.25 -20.13
CA TYR A 93 4.31 11.79 -21.52
C TYR A 93 5.05 12.81 -22.40
N LYS A 94 6.33 12.59 -22.66
CA LYS A 94 7.21 13.57 -23.32
C LYS A 94 6.73 13.92 -24.73
N GLU A 95 6.31 12.92 -25.50
CA GLU A 95 5.87 13.07 -26.88
C GLU A 95 4.62 13.96 -26.99
N LYS A 96 3.79 13.98 -25.94
CA LYS A 96 2.62 14.86 -25.80
C LYS A 96 2.93 16.16 -25.09
N ARG A 97 4.19 16.39 -24.65
CA ARG A 97 4.62 17.50 -23.79
C ARG A 97 3.82 17.62 -22.49
N ASP A 98 3.28 16.50 -21.99
CA ASP A 98 2.57 16.47 -20.73
C ASP A 98 3.55 16.32 -19.58
N SER A 99 3.52 17.30 -18.66
CA SER A 99 4.44 17.38 -17.53
C SER A 99 3.88 16.63 -16.32
N ILE A 100 4.79 16.12 -15.48
CA ILE A 100 4.41 15.56 -14.18
C ILE A 100 3.90 16.69 -13.28
N LYS A 101 2.73 16.47 -12.68
CA LYS A 101 2.03 17.37 -11.75
C LYS A 101 1.76 16.66 -10.42
N LYS A 102 1.23 17.40 -9.43
CA LYS A 102 0.91 16.88 -8.08
C LYS A 102 -0.05 15.68 -8.09
N ASP A 103 -0.89 15.60 -9.10
CA ASP A 103 -1.93 14.59 -9.29
C ASP A 103 -1.58 13.57 -10.39
N THR A 104 -0.38 13.62 -10.94
CA THR A 104 0.10 12.64 -11.93
C THR A 104 0.56 11.37 -11.23
N PRO A 105 -0.14 10.22 -11.41
CA PRO A 105 0.30 8.94 -10.84
C PRO A 105 1.58 8.45 -11.53
N ILE A 106 2.58 8.10 -10.72
CA ILE A 106 3.87 7.58 -11.17
C ILE A 106 4.01 6.14 -10.72
N HIS A 107 4.66 5.31 -11.53
CA HIS A 107 4.92 3.91 -11.19
C HIS A 107 5.77 3.78 -9.92
N LEU A 108 5.22 3.11 -8.92
CA LEU A 108 5.89 2.94 -7.62
C LEU A 108 6.94 1.84 -7.62
N ALA A 109 6.97 1.00 -8.66
CA ALA A 109 7.83 -0.18 -8.69
C ALA A 109 7.71 -0.97 -7.37
N SER A 110 8.82 -1.32 -6.73
CA SER A 110 8.83 -2.16 -5.52
C SER A 110 8.26 -1.51 -4.26
N VAL A 111 7.99 -0.20 -4.25
CA VAL A 111 7.24 0.43 -3.14
C VAL A 111 5.81 -0.15 -3.06
N SER A 112 5.26 -0.65 -4.16
CA SER A 112 4.00 -1.41 -4.18
C SER A 112 3.93 -2.53 -3.15
N LYS A 113 5.06 -3.17 -2.84
CA LYS A 113 5.14 -4.26 -1.86
C LYS A 113 4.70 -3.83 -0.46
N VAL A 114 4.98 -2.58 -0.07
CA VAL A 114 4.58 -2.06 1.25
C VAL A 114 3.04 -2.04 1.35
N ILE A 115 2.37 -1.61 0.29
CA ILE A 115 0.89 -1.59 0.24
C ILE A 115 0.34 -3.01 0.27
N THR A 116 0.94 -3.94 -0.50
CA THR A 116 0.57 -5.37 -0.48
C THR A 116 0.75 -5.96 0.91
N ALA A 117 1.89 -5.71 1.58
CA ALA A 117 2.17 -6.21 2.92
C ALA A 117 1.15 -5.70 3.94
N VAL A 118 0.84 -4.40 3.93
CA VAL A 118 -0.18 -3.81 4.81
C VAL A 118 -1.56 -4.43 4.55
N THR A 119 -1.90 -4.69 3.28
CA THR A 119 -3.16 -5.37 2.94
C THR A 119 -3.22 -6.78 3.53
N VAL A 120 -2.12 -7.55 3.44
CA VAL A 120 -2.04 -8.87 4.10
C VAL A 120 -2.21 -8.74 5.61
N LEU A 121 -1.50 -7.80 6.26
CA LEU A 121 -1.61 -7.59 7.70
C LEU A 121 -3.02 -7.15 8.14
N LYS A 122 -3.72 -6.35 7.33
CA LYS A 122 -5.14 -6.03 7.59
C LYS A 122 -6.04 -7.26 7.48
N LEU A 123 -5.73 -8.20 6.58
CA LEU A 123 -6.46 -9.46 6.48
C LEU A 123 -6.12 -10.42 7.63
N VAL A 124 -4.91 -10.31 8.21
CA VAL A 124 -4.56 -11.00 9.46
C VAL A 124 -5.34 -10.42 10.64
N ASP A 125 -5.47 -9.09 10.76
CA ASP A 125 -6.32 -8.44 11.76
C ASP A 125 -7.81 -8.84 11.66
N GLN A 126 -8.25 -9.32 10.49
CA GLN A 126 -9.60 -9.82 10.21
C GLN A 126 -9.73 -11.35 10.34
N ASP A 127 -8.70 -12.03 10.86
CA ASP A 127 -8.63 -13.50 10.99
C ASP A 127 -8.84 -14.26 9.65
N LYS A 128 -8.53 -13.64 8.51
CA LYS A 128 -8.63 -14.23 7.17
C LYS A 128 -7.33 -14.86 6.69
N ILE A 129 -6.22 -14.42 7.24
CA ILE A 129 -4.87 -14.93 6.96
C ILE A 129 -4.16 -15.15 8.28
N GLU A 130 -3.41 -16.24 8.39
CA GLU A 130 -2.48 -16.51 9.48
C GLU A 130 -1.04 -16.41 8.96
N LEU A 131 -0.20 -15.62 9.66
CA LEU A 131 1.18 -15.36 9.18
C LEU A 131 2.04 -16.62 9.10
N ASP A 132 1.86 -17.53 10.04
CA ASP A 132 2.67 -18.76 10.15
C ASP A 132 1.99 -19.96 9.50
N GLU A 133 0.83 -19.76 8.86
CA GLU A 133 0.16 -20.78 8.08
C GLU A 133 0.91 -21.04 6.77
N LEU A 134 0.81 -22.26 6.27
CA LEU A 134 1.45 -22.69 5.03
C LEU A 134 0.78 -22.04 3.83
N VAL A 135 1.57 -21.64 2.84
CA VAL A 135 1.06 -21.10 1.57
C VAL A 135 0.14 -22.09 0.88
N THR A 136 0.35 -23.40 1.06
CA THR A 136 -0.48 -24.47 0.47
C THR A 136 -1.92 -24.49 0.98
N GLU A 137 -2.19 -23.95 2.16
CA GLU A 137 -3.58 -23.85 2.68
C GLU A 137 -4.42 -22.85 1.87
N TYR A 138 -3.76 -21.82 1.33
CA TYR A 138 -4.40 -20.81 0.47
C TYR A 138 -4.28 -21.14 -1.01
N LEU A 139 -3.13 -21.69 -1.43
CA LEU A 139 -2.79 -22.03 -2.82
C LEU A 139 -2.38 -23.51 -2.90
N PRO A 140 -3.31 -24.44 -2.99
CA PRO A 140 -3.04 -25.90 -2.91
C PRO A 140 -2.06 -26.42 -3.97
N GLU A 141 -2.00 -25.77 -5.13
CA GLU A 141 -1.07 -26.11 -6.22
C GLU A 141 0.38 -25.63 -5.99
N PHE A 142 0.63 -24.84 -4.95
CA PHE A 142 1.97 -24.35 -4.64
C PHE A 142 2.90 -25.50 -4.22
N PRO A 143 4.08 -25.70 -4.86
CA PRO A 143 4.84 -26.94 -4.71
C PRO A 143 5.70 -27.02 -3.44
N HIS A 144 6.04 -25.87 -2.81
CA HIS A 144 7.00 -25.82 -1.70
C HIS A 144 6.29 -25.81 -0.34
N LYS A 145 5.99 -26.98 0.17
CA LYS A 145 5.10 -27.25 1.33
C LYS A 145 5.62 -26.76 2.70
N GLN A 146 6.81 -26.16 2.78
CA GLN A 146 7.37 -25.63 4.04
C GLN A 146 7.36 -24.09 4.10
N THR A 147 6.80 -23.45 3.09
CA THR A 147 6.79 -21.99 3.00
C THR A 147 5.55 -21.43 3.67
N THR A 148 5.71 -20.50 4.60
CA THR A 148 4.62 -19.79 5.27
C THR A 148 4.37 -18.42 4.64
N VAL A 149 3.21 -17.81 4.94
CA VAL A 149 2.89 -16.43 4.53
C VAL A 149 3.95 -15.45 5.06
N ARG A 150 4.37 -15.60 6.32
CA ARG A 150 5.45 -14.82 6.93
C ARG A 150 6.75 -14.88 6.12
N MET A 151 7.11 -16.06 5.62
CA MET A 151 8.32 -16.23 4.81
C MET A 151 8.23 -15.55 3.45
N LEU A 152 7.03 -15.39 2.90
CA LEU A 152 6.82 -14.58 1.68
C LEU A 152 7.00 -13.09 2.00
N LEU A 153 6.36 -12.58 3.06
CA LEU A 153 6.41 -11.16 3.47
C LEU A 153 7.85 -10.70 3.73
N ASN A 154 8.63 -11.47 4.47
CA ASN A 154 9.98 -11.09 4.90
C ASN A 154 11.10 -11.57 3.98
N HIS A 155 10.76 -12.06 2.78
CA HIS A 155 11.73 -12.54 1.79
C HIS A 155 12.64 -13.69 2.28
N ARG A 156 12.06 -14.61 3.05
CA ARG A 156 12.76 -15.82 3.52
C ARG A 156 12.20 -17.13 2.95
N SER A 157 11.39 -17.05 1.90
CA SER A 157 10.80 -18.22 1.25
C SER A 157 11.79 -19.12 0.53
N GLY A 158 12.96 -18.60 0.14
CA GLY A 158 13.92 -19.30 -0.69
C GLY A 158 13.50 -19.46 -2.16
N LEU A 159 12.38 -18.85 -2.58
CA LEU A 159 11.88 -18.96 -3.95
C LEU A 159 12.79 -18.26 -4.96
N ARG A 160 12.83 -18.80 -6.18
CA ARG A 160 13.43 -18.11 -7.32
C ARG A 160 12.52 -16.99 -7.82
N ASN A 161 13.16 -15.91 -8.28
CA ASN A 161 12.44 -14.77 -8.83
C ASN A 161 11.83 -15.11 -10.19
N TYR A 162 10.51 -14.87 -10.34
CA TYR A 162 9.77 -15.16 -11.55
C TYR A 162 10.36 -14.42 -12.77
N ALA A 163 10.87 -13.23 -12.60
CA ALA A 163 11.48 -12.45 -13.68
C ALA A 163 12.68 -13.17 -14.32
N TYR A 164 13.39 -14.01 -13.55
CA TYR A 164 14.54 -14.76 -14.08
C TYR A 164 14.14 -16.09 -14.69
N PHE A 165 13.29 -16.88 -14.02
CA PHE A 165 12.94 -18.18 -14.60
C PHE A 165 11.99 -18.06 -15.81
N SER A 166 11.15 -17.02 -15.88
CA SER A 166 10.30 -16.78 -17.05
C SER A 166 11.06 -16.16 -18.23
N ASP A 167 12.32 -15.72 -18.02
CA ASP A 167 13.17 -15.23 -19.10
C ASP A 167 13.63 -16.36 -20.04
N ASP A 168 13.67 -17.60 -19.56
CA ASP A 168 13.95 -18.77 -20.37
C ASP A 168 12.76 -19.09 -21.30
N LYS A 169 13.03 -19.10 -22.62
CA LYS A 169 12.04 -19.40 -23.67
C LYS A 169 11.42 -20.80 -23.54
N LYS A 170 12.10 -21.75 -22.86
CA LYS A 170 11.56 -23.09 -22.57
C LYS A 170 10.53 -23.05 -21.43
N VAL A 171 10.57 -22.02 -20.59
CA VAL A 171 9.68 -21.83 -19.46
C VAL A 171 8.48 -20.96 -19.87
N TRP A 172 8.72 -19.84 -20.56
CA TRP A 172 7.66 -18.90 -20.94
C TRP A 172 7.82 -18.34 -22.34
N ASN A 173 6.68 -18.15 -23.02
CA ASN A 173 6.64 -17.46 -24.31
C ASN A 173 6.43 -15.94 -24.08
N LYS A 174 7.48 -15.15 -24.17
CA LYS A 174 7.48 -13.70 -23.96
C LYS A 174 6.57 -12.89 -24.90
N LYS A 175 5.96 -13.50 -25.91
CA LYS A 175 4.90 -12.87 -26.71
C LYS A 175 3.56 -12.79 -25.98
N LYS A 176 3.42 -13.49 -24.84
CA LYS A 176 2.25 -13.46 -23.96
C LYS A 176 2.62 -12.76 -22.66
N ASN A 177 1.73 -11.90 -22.17
CA ASN A 177 1.87 -11.34 -20.83
C ASN A 177 1.85 -12.46 -19.79
N LEU A 178 2.73 -12.35 -18.79
CA LEU A 178 2.79 -13.24 -17.64
C LEU A 178 1.86 -12.70 -16.56
N THR A 179 0.96 -13.54 -16.05
CA THR A 179 0.07 -13.21 -14.94
C THR A 179 0.54 -13.83 -13.62
N ASN A 180 -0.03 -13.41 -12.49
CA ASN A 180 0.25 -14.04 -11.20
C ASN A 180 -0.11 -15.53 -11.20
N GLN A 181 -1.24 -15.90 -11.81
CA GLN A 181 -1.64 -17.31 -11.92
C GLN A 181 -0.65 -18.11 -12.80
N ASP A 182 -0.11 -17.52 -13.86
CA ASP A 182 0.94 -18.17 -14.65
C ASP A 182 2.18 -18.40 -13.80
N VAL A 183 2.60 -17.44 -12.97
CA VAL A 183 3.74 -17.61 -12.05
C VAL A 183 3.54 -18.82 -11.14
N LEU A 184 2.37 -18.97 -10.52
CA LEU A 184 2.04 -20.10 -9.66
C LEU A 184 2.02 -21.42 -10.47
N THR A 185 1.40 -21.42 -11.65
CA THR A 185 1.36 -22.58 -12.55
C THR A 185 2.76 -23.02 -13.00
N LEU A 186 3.64 -22.07 -13.29
CA LEU A 186 5.03 -22.39 -13.66
C LEU A 186 5.80 -22.99 -12.48
N LEU A 187 5.64 -22.49 -11.27
CA LEU A 187 6.22 -23.10 -10.07
C LEU A 187 5.74 -24.55 -9.89
N ALA A 188 4.45 -24.79 -10.08
CA ALA A 188 3.86 -26.11 -9.91
C ALA A 188 4.28 -27.12 -10.99
N THR A 189 4.47 -26.67 -12.24
CA THR A 189 4.59 -27.58 -13.40
C THR A 189 5.99 -27.65 -14.03
N LYS A 190 6.87 -26.65 -13.77
CA LYS A 190 8.18 -26.55 -14.43
C LYS A 190 9.36 -26.96 -13.56
N ASN A 191 9.12 -27.60 -12.43
CA ASN A 191 10.16 -28.02 -11.49
C ASN A 191 11.15 -26.87 -11.14
N ILE A 192 10.61 -25.68 -10.87
CA ILE A 192 11.40 -24.52 -10.45
C ILE A 192 11.87 -24.77 -9.01
N GLY A 193 13.15 -25.11 -8.84
CA GLY A 193 13.73 -25.37 -7.53
C GLY A 193 13.89 -24.12 -6.67
N LEU A 194 14.08 -24.32 -5.37
CA LEU A 194 14.41 -23.25 -4.42
C LEU A 194 15.88 -22.80 -4.56
N GLU A 195 16.16 -21.55 -4.25
CA GLU A 195 17.54 -21.02 -4.09
C GLU A 195 18.12 -21.26 -2.70
N SER A 196 17.25 -21.47 -1.71
CA SER A 196 17.61 -21.83 -0.35
C SER A 196 16.45 -22.49 0.37
N THR A 197 16.73 -23.22 1.45
CA THR A 197 15.70 -23.78 2.33
C THR A 197 14.83 -22.66 2.92
N PRO A 198 13.49 -22.78 2.90
CA PRO A 198 12.60 -21.79 3.49
C PRO A 198 12.98 -21.48 4.96
N GLY A 199 12.91 -20.22 5.34
CA GLY A 199 13.21 -19.72 6.68
C GLY A 199 14.71 -19.49 6.97
N THR A 200 15.65 -20.04 6.19
CA THR A 200 17.07 -20.04 6.56
C THR A 200 17.82 -18.74 6.27
N ARG A 201 17.48 -18.04 5.18
CA ARG A 201 18.16 -16.78 4.83
C ARG A 201 17.22 -15.78 4.16
N PHE A 202 17.57 -14.51 4.24
CA PHE A 202 16.94 -13.46 3.44
C PHE A 202 17.40 -13.56 1.98
N GLY A 203 16.44 -13.49 1.05
CA GLY A 203 16.67 -13.42 -0.40
C GLY A 203 15.55 -12.65 -1.06
N TYR A 204 15.80 -11.38 -1.43
CA TYR A 204 14.78 -10.53 -2.06
C TYR A 204 14.20 -11.20 -3.31
N CYS A 205 12.88 -11.39 -3.34
CA CYS A 205 12.21 -12.16 -4.39
C CYS A 205 10.84 -11.58 -4.73
N ASN A 206 10.63 -11.21 -5.99
CA ASN A 206 9.36 -10.69 -6.47
C ASN A 206 8.25 -11.75 -6.48
N THR A 207 8.59 -13.01 -6.71
CA THR A 207 7.65 -14.14 -6.68
C THR A 207 6.85 -14.18 -5.38
N ASN A 208 7.48 -13.83 -4.26
CA ASN A 208 6.80 -13.79 -2.96
C ASN A 208 5.55 -12.91 -2.99
N TYR A 209 5.68 -11.71 -3.52
CA TYR A 209 4.60 -10.72 -3.51
C TYR A 209 3.58 -10.96 -4.62
N ALA A 210 3.99 -11.59 -5.72
CA ALA A 210 3.04 -12.11 -6.70
C ALA A 210 2.13 -13.20 -6.11
N LEU A 211 2.68 -14.08 -5.25
CA LEU A 211 1.90 -15.10 -4.53
C LEU A 211 1.04 -14.50 -3.42
N LEU A 212 1.56 -13.49 -2.67
CA LEU A 212 0.75 -12.78 -1.66
C LEU A 212 -0.48 -12.13 -2.29
N ALA A 213 -0.38 -11.58 -3.49
CA ALA A 213 -1.53 -11.04 -4.21
C ALA A 213 -2.57 -12.14 -4.52
N LEU A 214 -2.15 -13.34 -4.93
CA LEU A 214 -3.06 -14.48 -5.13
C LEU A 214 -3.71 -14.95 -3.83
N ILE A 215 -2.96 -14.96 -2.72
CA ILE A 215 -3.52 -15.27 -1.39
C ILE A 215 -4.61 -14.25 -1.01
N ILE A 216 -4.35 -12.95 -1.22
CA ILE A 216 -5.34 -11.88 -1.01
C ILE A 216 -6.61 -12.16 -1.83
N GLU A 217 -6.48 -12.47 -3.11
CA GLU A 217 -7.62 -12.79 -3.98
C GLU A 217 -8.38 -14.02 -3.49
N LYS A 218 -7.65 -15.06 -3.08
CA LYS A 218 -8.24 -16.32 -2.59
C LYS A 218 -9.11 -16.12 -1.34
N VAL A 219 -8.59 -15.39 -0.34
CA VAL A 219 -9.31 -15.23 0.95
C VAL A 219 -10.41 -14.17 0.90
N THR A 220 -10.38 -13.29 -0.10
CA THR A 220 -11.38 -12.23 -0.24
C THR A 220 -12.41 -12.52 -1.33
N GLU A 221 -12.15 -13.49 -2.20
CA GLU A 221 -12.96 -13.81 -3.40
C GLU A 221 -13.13 -12.59 -4.34
N LYS A 222 -12.18 -11.66 -4.29
CA LYS A 222 -12.15 -10.44 -5.12
C LYS A 222 -10.80 -10.32 -5.81
N SER A 223 -10.78 -9.62 -6.95
CA SER A 223 -9.49 -9.31 -7.61
C SER A 223 -8.63 -8.42 -6.74
N TYR A 224 -7.32 -8.59 -6.78
CA TYR A 224 -6.34 -7.80 -6.03
C TYR A 224 -6.55 -6.28 -6.21
N PRO A 225 -6.75 -5.73 -7.44
CA PRO A 225 -7.04 -4.31 -7.60
C PRO A 225 -8.30 -3.86 -6.84
N LYS A 226 -9.35 -4.70 -6.82
CA LYS A 226 -10.60 -4.40 -6.12
C LYS A 226 -10.42 -4.39 -4.60
N VAL A 227 -9.64 -5.34 -4.07
CA VAL A 227 -9.33 -5.39 -2.64
C VAL A 227 -8.56 -4.15 -2.20
N LEU A 228 -7.52 -3.76 -2.95
CA LEU A 228 -6.75 -2.56 -2.63
C LEU A 228 -7.59 -1.30 -2.71
N GLN A 229 -8.48 -1.21 -3.70
CA GLN A 229 -9.40 -0.08 -3.83
C GLN A 229 -10.28 0.05 -2.58
N GLU A 230 -10.93 -1.04 -2.16
CA GLU A 230 -11.87 -1.04 -1.05
C GLU A 230 -11.20 -0.94 0.34
N MET A 231 -10.04 -1.56 0.53
CA MET A 231 -9.40 -1.65 1.85
C MET A 231 -8.38 -0.54 2.11
N ILE A 232 -7.81 0.04 1.05
CA ILE A 232 -6.70 1.01 1.17
C ILE A 232 -7.03 2.32 0.48
N PHE A 233 -7.30 2.32 -0.84
CA PHE A 233 -7.31 3.57 -1.60
C PHE A 233 -8.53 4.44 -1.29
N ASP A 234 -9.74 3.86 -1.28
CA ASP A 234 -10.98 4.61 -0.99
C ASP A 234 -11.02 5.14 0.45
N PRO A 235 -10.76 4.30 1.50
CA PRO A 235 -10.78 4.77 2.89
C PRO A 235 -9.75 5.87 3.18
N LEU A 236 -8.62 5.87 2.46
CA LEU A 236 -7.58 6.89 2.60
C LEU A 236 -7.74 8.08 1.66
N GLY A 237 -8.75 8.07 0.78
CA GLY A 237 -8.94 9.10 -0.23
C GLY A 237 -7.77 9.22 -1.22
N MET A 238 -7.12 8.09 -1.54
CA MET A 238 -5.99 8.01 -2.49
C MET A 238 -6.51 7.99 -3.93
N LYS A 239 -7.10 9.10 -4.37
CA LYS A 239 -7.85 9.21 -5.64
C LYS A 239 -7.01 9.04 -6.90
N ASN A 240 -5.69 9.24 -6.78
CA ASN A 240 -4.74 9.11 -7.88
C ASN A 240 -3.87 7.86 -7.74
N THR A 241 -4.40 6.82 -7.06
CA THR A 241 -3.69 5.56 -6.85
C THR A 241 -4.50 4.40 -7.37
N PHE A 242 -3.86 3.52 -8.14
CA PHE A 242 -4.50 2.35 -8.72
C PHE A 242 -3.49 1.24 -9.02
N VAL A 243 -3.99 0.02 -9.21
CA VAL A 243 -3.19 -1.10 -9.72
C VAL A 243 -3.26 -1.08 -11.24
N PHE A 244 -2.11 -1.00 -11.88
CA PHE A 244 -1.95 -0.93 -13.32
C PHE A 244 -2.34 -2.26 -14.01
N ASP A 245 -3.11 -2.14 -15.08
CA ASP A 245 -3.45 -3.23 -16.00
C ASP A 245 -2.82 -2.94 -17.37
N ASN A 246 -1.79 -3.72 -17.74
CA ASN A 246 -1.05 -3.53 -18.99
C ASN A 246 -1.94 -3.61 -20.25
N LEU A 247 -3.08 -4.28 -20.18
CA LEU A 247 -4.01 -4.40 -21.30
C LEU A 247 -4.87 -3.15 -21.49
N LYS A 248 -5.12 -2.38 -20.41
CA LYS A 248 -6.06 -1.25 -20.40
C LYS A 248 -5.38 0.10 -20.27
N ASP A 249 -4.32 0.19 -19.47
CA ASP A 249 -3.83 1.46 -18.94
C ASP A 249 -2.59 1.99 -19.64
N LYS A 250 -1.83 1.16 -20.37
CA LYS A 250 -0.48 1.44 -20.90
C LYS A 250 -0.35 2.75 -21.69
N GLU A 251 -1.42 3.21 -22.33
CA GLU A 251 -1.39 4.45 -23.11
C GLU A 251 -1.83 5.68 -22.31
N ASN A 252 -2.34 5.49 -21.07
CA ASN A 252 -2.93 6.53 -20.24
C ASN A 252 -2.19 6.78 -18.93
N VAL A 253 -1.05 6.11 -18.70
CA VAL A 253 -0.22 6.27 -17.50
C VAL A 253 1.05 7.06 -17.77
N CYS A 254 1.64 7.58 -16.70
CA CYS A 254 2.98 8.16 -16.76
C CYS A 254 3.97 7.16 -17.37
N GLN A 255 4.66 7.56 -18.42
CA GLN A 255 5.61 6.72 -19.14
C GLN A 255 6.98 6.75 -18.45
N SER A 256 7.73 5.66 -18.59
CA SER A 256 9.11 5.58 -18.11
C SER A 256 10.11 5.87 -19.24
N TYR A 257 11.17 6.59 -18.91
CA TYR A 257 12.19 6.98 -19.88
C TYR A 257 13.59 6.66 -19.36
N LYS A 258 14.52 6.40 -20.32
CA LYS A 258 15.94 6.43 -20.03
C LYS A 258 16.43 7.88 -19.87
N ASN A 259 17.64 8.07 -19.38
CA ASN A 259 18.26 9.39 -19.21
C ASN A 259 18.36 10.22 -20.52
N ASN A 260 18.40 9.55 -21.67
CA ASN A 260 18.36 10.18 -22.99
C ASN A 260 16.92 10.42 -23.52
N TYR A 261 15.91 10.26 -22.65
CA TYR A 261 14.50 10.36 -22.98
C TYR A 261 13.98 9.33 -23.99
N LEU A 262 14.70 8.23 -24.21
CA LEU A 262 14.12 7.10 -24.92
C LEU A 262 13.08 6.43 -24.04
N ARG A 263 11.83 6.36 -24.53
CA ARG A 263 10.72 5.71 -23.83
C ARG A 263 11.02 4.22 -23.63
N LEU A 264 10.81 3.73 -22.43
CA LEU A 264 10.85 2.31 -22.12
C LEU A 264 9.51 1.67 -22.51
N ALA A 265 9.56 0.60 -23.27
CA ALA A 265 8.38 -0.17 -23.62
C ALA A 265 7.91 -0.99 -22.40
N PHE A 266 6.61 -1.22 -22.32
CA PHE A 266 6.07 -2.22 -21.40
C PHE A 266 6.49 -3.62 -21.84
N GLU A 267 6.70 -4.49 -20.85
CA GLU A 267 7.21 -5.84 -21.05
C GLU A 267 6.15 -6.89 -20.70
N PHE A 268 6.43 -8.14 -21.09
CA PHE A 268 5.55 -9.27 -20.78
C PHE A 268 5.34 -9.53 -19.28
N LEU A 269 6.22 -8.96 -18.42
CA LEU A 269 6.13 -9.05 -16.97
C LEU A 269 5.17 -8.01 -16.36
N ASP A 270 4.72 -7.01 -17.12
CA ASP A 270 3.98 -5.87 -16.58
C ASP A 270 2.49 -6.15 -16.34
N GLN A 271 2.07 -7.41 -16.44
CA GLN A 271 0.75 -7.86 -15.98
C GLN A 271 0.81 -8.51 -14.60
N VAL A 272 2.01 -8.79 -14.05
CA VAL A 272 2.17 -9.33 -12.69
C VAL A 272 2.05 -8.18 -11.69
N TYR A 273 1.25 -8.35 -10.66
CA TYR A 273 1.00 -7.36 -9.60
C TYR A 273 1.31 -7.92 -8.19
N GLY A 274 1.21 -7.03 -7.18
CA GLY A 274 1.56 -7.34 -5.79
C GLY A 274 3.01 -6.99 -5.45
N ASP A 275 3.94 -7.33 -6.31
CA ASP A 275 5.37 -6.97 -6.17
C ASP A 275 5.71 -5.61 -6.79
N LYS A 276 4.88 -5.14 -7.71
CA LYS A 276 4.98 -3.89 -8.47
C LYS A 276 3.60 -3.52 -9.04
N ASN A 277 3.56 -2.57 -9.96
CA ASN A 277 2.38 -2.18 -10.73
C ASN A 277 1.32 -1.38 -9.97
N ILE A 278 1.67 -0.75 -8.84
CA ILE A 278 0.86 0.34 -8.31
C ILE A 278 1.41 1.66 -8.88
N TYR A 279 0.52 2.51 -9.35
CA TYR A 279 0.77 3.89 -9.71
C TYR A 279 0.18 4.77 -8.63
N SER A 280 0.89 5.81 -8.20
CA SER A 280 0.45 6.72 -7.13
C SER A 280 1.11 8.08 -7.24
N THR A 281 0.69 9.01 -6.38
CA THR A 281 1.29 10.32 -6.23
C THR A 281 1.99 10.45 -4.88
N PRO A 282 2.97 11.36 -4.71
CA PRO A 282 3.57 11.63 -3.41
C PRO A 282 2.54 12.04 -2.35
N ARG A 283 1.48 12.75 -2.73
CA ARG A 283 0.41 13.16 -1.81
C ARG A 283 -0.46 11.97 -1.36
N ASP A 284 -0.77 11.03 -2.25
CA ASP A 284 -1.51 9.83 -1.86
C ASP A 284 -0.65 8.90 -1.00
N LEU A 285 0.66 8.79 -1.29
CA LEU A 285 1.58 8.07 -0.42
C LEU A 285 1.71 8.70 0.97
N LEU A 286 1.63 10.04 1.09
CA LEU A 286 1.57 10.71 2.39
C LEU A 286 0.32 10.32 3.17
N LYS A 287 -0.85 10.22 2.51
CA LYS A 287 -2.08 9.75 3.17
C LYS A 287 -1.92 8.32 3.70
N PHE A 288 -1.31 7.45 2.89
CA PHE A 288 -1.02 6.07 3.29
C PHE A 288 -0.04 6.04 4.49
N ASP A 289 1.05 6.80 4.44
CA ASP A 289 2.02 6.91 5.54
C ASP A 289 1.34 7.39 6.83
N LEU A 290 0.53 8.45 6.75
CA LEU A 290 -0.20 8.98 7.90
C LEU A 290 -1.16 7.95 8.52
N ALA A 291 -1.84 7.16 7.70
CA ALA A 291 -2.75 6.12 8.18
C ALA A 291 -2.02 5.05 9.00
N LEU A 292 -0.76 4.76 8.69
CA LEU A 292 0.03 3.80 9.46
C LEU A 292 0.25 4.20 10.93
N TYR A 293 0.06 5.47 11.29
CA TYR A 293 0.09 5.91 12.69
C TYR A 293 -1.24 5.65 13.42
N SER A 294 -2.36 5.40 12.71
CA SER A 294 -3.66 5.07 13.32
C SER A 294 -3.77 3.58 13.66
N GLU A 295 -4.16 3.27 14.91
CA GLU A 295 -4.43 1.87 15.32
C GLU A 295 -5.76 1.35 14.75
N ASP A 296 -6.66 2.23 14.33
CA ASP A 296 -7.89 1.86 13.64
C ASP A 296 -7.63 1.43 12.17
N PHE A 297 -6.54 1.90 11.57
CA PHE A 297 -6.13 1.48 10.24
C PHE A 297 -5.39 0.14 10.25
N LEU A 298 -4.44 -0.02 11.14
CA LEU A 298 -3.66 -1.24 11.34
C LEU A 298 -3.38 -1.39 12.84
N SER A 299 -3.73 -2.53 13.42
CA SER A 299 -3.60 -2.74 14.86
C SER A 299 -2.16 -2.62 15.34
N LYS A 300 -1.98 -2.30 16.63
CA LYS A 300 -0.67 -2.26 17.27
C LYS A 300 0.06 -3.61 17.15
N LYS A 301 -0.67 -4.73 17.22
CA LYS A 301 -0.13 -6.08 17.03
C LYS A 301 0.48 -6.21 15.64
N MET A 302 -0.23 -5.84 14.59
CA MET A 302 0.26 -5.94 13.22
C MET A 302 1.38 -4.96 12.92
N LYS A 303 1.36 -3.75 13.50
CA LYS A 303 2.50 -2.81 13.42
C LYS A 303 3.77 -3.38 14.03
N SER A 304 3.68 -4.24 15.05
CA SER A 304 4.85 -4.90 15.62
C SER A 304 5.40 -6.05 14.76
N GLU A 305 4.63 -6.52 13.78
CA GLU A 305 5.05 -7.53 12.80
C GLU A 305 5.74 -6.91 11.56
N MET A 306 5.62 -5.59 11.37
CA MET A 306 6.28 -4.85 10.27
C MET A 306 7.77 -4.68 10.51
#